data_5d031a0cf31e7f92b297094767577cd3
#
_entry.id   5d031a0cf31e7f92b297094767577cd3
#
_cell.length_a   1.000
_cell.length_b   1.000
_cell.length_c   1.000
_cell.angle_alpha   90.00
_cell.angle_beta   90.00
_cell.angle_gamma   90.00
#
_symmetry.space_group_name_H-M   'P 1'
#
loop_
_entity.id
_entity.type
_entity.pdbx_description
1 polymer ?
#
loop_
_entity_poly.entity_id
_entity_poly.type
_entity_poly.pdbx_seq_one_letter_code
_entity_poly.pdbx_strand_id
1 'polypeptide(L)'
;IKRVKALGFLNNKGTDLFNARIITVNGKITAEQAKVIAEAAEKYGSGEVEFTTRLTVEVRGVHFDHIEPFREYIAKAGLETGGTGSLVRPVVSCKGTTCQYGLYDTFALSEKIHERFYKGYRTVKLPHKFKIATGGCPNNCVKPDLNDLGIVGQLVPNVDEDMCNGCKKCQVETSCPMKAAKLEDGTIVIDQENCNNCGRCINACPFDVIEDGTPGYRIYIGGRWGKKVAHGRALSKIFTTEEELLDTVEKAILLFREQGQTGERFADT
;
A
#
# COMPACT_ATOMS: atom_id res chain seq x y z
N ILE A 1 -21.51 19.96 7.82
CA ILE A 1 -21.07 18.58 7.62
C ILE A 1 -20.07 18.48 6.46
N LYS A 2 -20.38 18.93 5.20
CA LYS A 2 -19.45 18.80 4.05
C LYS A 2 -18.10 19.46 4.30
N ARG A 3 -18.06 20.66 4.90
CA ARG A 3 -16.83 21.41 5.19
C ARG A 3 -15.93 20.65 6.17
N VAL A 4 -16.47 20.19 7.29
CA VAL A 4 -15.69 19.46 8.32
C VAL A 4 -15.28 18.08 7.87
N LYS A 5 -16.05 17.45 6.98
CA LYS A 5 -15.64 16.20 6.34
C LYS A 5 -14.35 16.36 5.53
N ALA A 6 -14.16 17.47 4.86
CA ALA A 6 -12.92 17.73 4.12
C ALA A 6 -11.70 17.83 5.06
N LEU A 7 -11.91 18.22 6.31
CA LEU A 7 -10.89 18.28 7.36
C LEU A 7 -10.64 16.92 8.04
N GLY A 8 -11.32 15.86 7.66
CA GLY A 8 -11.14 14.53 8.25
C GLY A 8 -12.16 14.16 9.34
N PHE A 9 -13.19 14.99 9.57
CA PHE A 9 -14.23 14.74 10.56
C PHE A 9 -15.47 14.09 9.93
N LEU A 10 -15.75 12.87 10.36
CA LEU A 10 -16.84 12.05 9.84
C LEU A 10 -18.01 12.06 10.81
N ASN A 11 -19.16 12.60 10.40
CA ASN A 11 -20.35 12.69 11.25
C ASN A 11 -20.86 11.31 11.68
N ASN A 12 -21.15 11.17 12.96
CA ASN A 12 -21.77 9.98 13.54
C ASN A 12 -23.28 10.05 13.30
N LYS A 13 -23.84 8.93 12.83
CA LYS A 13 -25.23 8.85 12.40
C LYS A 13 -26.20 9.33 13.52
N GLY A 14 -27.01 10.33 13.17
CA GLY A 14 -28.06 10.82 14.06
C GLY A 14 -27.60 11.73 15.20
N THR A 15 -26.35 12.21 15.14
CA THR A 15 -25.76 13.08 16.16
C THR A 15 -25.05 14.28 15.54
N ASP A 16 -24.65 15.22 16.38
CA ASP A 16 -23.73 16.34 16.07
C ASP A 16 -22.26 16.03 16.42
N LEU A 17 -21.97 14.76 16.70
CA LEU A 17 -20.64 14.25 16.99
C LEU A 17 -19.95 13.74 15.73
N PHE A 18 -18.62 13.70 15.78
CA PHE A 18 -17.75 13.33 14.66
C PHE A 18 -16.65 12.37 15.10
N ASN A 19 -16.24 11.49 14.19
CA ASN A 19 -14.97 10.79 14.29
C ASN A 19 -13.89 11.64 13.63
N ALA A 20 -12.86 12.00 14.39
CA ALA A 20 -11.70 12.74 13.91
C ALA A 20 -10.66 11.77 13.36
N ARG A 21 -10.43 11.77 12.05
CA ARG A 21 -9.43 10.91 11.42
C ARG A 21 -8.06 11.56 11.43
N ILE A 22 -7.14 11.00 12.19
CA ILE A 22 -5.75 11.40 12.30
C ILE A 22 -4.92 10.62 11.28
N ILE A 23 -4.10 11.32 10.50
CA ILE A 23 -3.26 10.75 9.47
C ILE A 23 -2.00 10.19 10.10
N THR A 24 -1.68 8.96 9.73
CA THR A 24 -0.38 8.35 9.98
C THR A 24 0.37 8.18 8.67
N VAL A 25 1.69 8.16 8.71
CA VAL A 25 2.49 7.75 7.57
C VAL A 25 2.73 6.23 7.69
N ASN A 26 2.19 5.45 6.76
CA ASN A 26 2.28 3.98 6.73
C ASN A 26 1.90 3.26 8.04
N GLY A 27 1.01 3.83 8.85
CA GLY A 27 0.54 3.23 10.10
C GLY A 27 1.49 3.38 11.29
N LYS A 28 2.57 4.15 11.16
CA LYS A 28 3.49 4.43 12.27
C LYS A 28 3.11 5.71 12.99
N ILE A 29 3.21 5.70 14.29
CA ILE A 29 3.18 6.86 15.18
C ILE A 29 4.25 6.67 16.25
N THR A 30 4.79 7.75 16.78
CA THR A 30 5.73 7.69 17.92
C THR A 30 4.97 7.47 19.23
N ALA A 31 5.68 7.04 20.27
CA ALA A 31 5.10 6.92 21.61
C ALA A 31 4.55 8.26 22.11
N GLU A 32 5.22 9.38 21.82
CA GLU A 32 4.75 10.73 22.16
C GLU A 32 3.46 11.08 21.41
N GLN A 33 3.39 10.80 20.11
CA GLN A 33 2.17 10.98 19.34
C GLN A 33 1.01 10.14 19.87
N ALA A 34 1.28 8.89 20.31
CA ALA A 34 0.27 8.03 20.90
C ALA A 34 -0.30 8.64 22.20
N LYS A 35 0.53 9.23 23.05
CA LYS A 35 0.07 9.93 24.27
C LYS A 35 -0.80 11.13 23.92
N VAL A 36 -0.36 11.98 23.00
CA VAL A 36 -1.14 13.15 22.56
C VAL A 36 -2.49 12.75 21.96
N ILE A 37 -2.55 11.63 21.22
CA ILE A 37 -3.83 11.10 20.69
C ILE A 37 -4.74 10.64 21.84
N ALA A 38 -4.21 9.94 22.84
CA ALA A 38 -4.99 9.49 24.00
C ALA A 38 -5.53 10.69 24.78
N GLU A 39 -4.70 11.66 25.11
CA GLU A 39 -5.11 12.90 25.80
C GLU A 39 -6.15 13.71 25.00
N ALA A 40 -5.99 13.78 23.66
CA ALA A 40 -6.97 14.45 22.80
C ALA A 40 -8.31 13.69 22.77
N ALA A 41 -8.31 12.36 22.84
CA ALA A 41 -9.51 11.54 22.92
C ALA A 41 -10.26 11.77 24.24
N GLU A 42 -9.55 11.84 25.36
CA GLU A 42 -10.15 12.11 26.68
C GLU A 42 -10.70 13.54 26.77
N LYS A 43 -9.96 14.52 26.22
CA LYS A 43 -10.29 15.96 26.37
C LYS A 43 -11.40 16.42 25.44
N TYR A 44 -11.44 15.92 24.21
CA TYR A 44 -12.30 16.46 23.14
C TYR A 44 -13.25 15.43 22.54
N GLY A 45 -13.08 14.14 22.83
CA GLY A 45 -13.88 13.04 22.31
C GLY A 45 -14.53 12.22 23.42
N SER A 46 -14.80 10.94 23.10
CA SER A 46 -15.39 9.97 24.03
C SER A 46 -14.36 9.18 24.86
N GLY A 47 -13.07 9.51 24.77
CA GLY A 47 -11.99 8.73 25.40
C GLY A 47 -11.60 7.46 24.64
N GLU A 48 -12.18 7.23 23.45
CA GLU A 48 -11.93 6.05 22.65
C GLU A 48 -11.11 6.37 21.40
N VAL A 49 -10.16 5.47 21.07
CA VAL A 49 -9.28 5.55 19.89
C VAL A 49 -9.48 4.30 19.06
N GLU A 50 -9.75 4.45 17.77
CA GLU A 50 -9.98 3.37 16.81
C GLU A 50 -8.87 3.32 15.75
N PHE A 51 -8.46 2.10 15.36
CA PHE A 51 -7.55 1.88 14.24
C PHE A 51 -8.35 1.50 13.00
N THR A 52 -8.10 2.20 11.90
CA THR A 52 -8.80 1.94 10.64
C THR A 52 -8.04 0.94 9.77
N THR A 53 -8.73 0.28 8.86
CA THR A 53 -8.12 -0.62 7.87
C THR A 53 -7.17 0.09 6.88
N ARG A 54 -7.15 1.43 6.90
CA ARG A 54 -6.22 2.24 6.09
C ARG A 54 -5.08 2.80 6.92
N LEU A 55 -4.80 2.19 8.06
CA LEU A 55 -3.69 2.56 8.93
C LEU A 55 -3.76 4.01 9.44
N THR A 56 -4.96 4.60 9.47
CA THR A 56 -5.20 5.88 10.15
C THR A 56 -5.83 5.62 11.51
N VAL A 57 -5.74 6.59 12.40
CA VAL A 57 -6.35 6.55 13.74
C VAL A 57 -7.58 7.43 13.73
N GLU A 58 -8.66 7.00 14.40
CA GLU A 58 -9.86 7.82 14.60
C GLU A 58 -10.13 8.00 16.10
N VAL A 59 -10.39 9.24 16.51
CA VAL A 59 -10.91 9.59 17.82
C VAL A 59 -12.42 9.79 17.69
N ARG A 60 -13.18 9.05 18.50
CA ARG A 60 -14.65 9.08 18.45
C ARG A 60 -15.24 10.24 19.25
N GLY A 61 -16.44 10.66 18.85
CA GLY A 61 -17.31 11.51 19.66
C GLY A 61 -16.84 12.96 19.82
N VAL A 62 -16.07 13.49 18.89
CA VAL A 62 -15.66 14.90 18.91
C VAL A 62 -16.85 15.79 18.56
N HIS A 63 -17.23 16.69 19.48
CA HIS A 63 -18.30 17.68 19.25
C HIS A 63 -17.86 18.71 18.20
N PHE A 64 -18.84 19.28 17.47
CA PHE A 64 -18.56 20.27 16.43
C PHE A 64 -17.69 21.44 16.91
N ASP A 65 -17.98 21.98 18.09
CA ASP A 65 -17.26 23.11 18.68
C ASP A 65 -15.82 22.76 19.10
N HIS A 66 -15.52 21.48 19.24
CA HIS A 66 -14.19 20.97 19.61
C HIS A 66 -13.29 20.65 18.39
N ILE A 67 -13.80 20.80 17.17
CA ILE A 67 -13.04 20.42 15.96
C ILE A 67 -11.72 21.20 15.86
N GLU A 68 -11.77 22.53 15.94
CA GLU A 68 -10.54 23.35 15.84
C GLU A 68 -9.62 23.19 17.06
N PRO A 69 -10.13 23.23 18.31
CA PRO A 69 -9.30 22.92 19.49
C PRO A 69 -8.62 21.56 19.44
N PHE A 70 -9.32 20.53 18.93
CA PHE A 70 -8.75 19.19 18.72
C PHE A 70 -7.59 19.21 17.71
N ARG A 71 -7.79 19.88 16.56
CA ARG A 71 -6.78 19.98 15.51
C ARG A 71 -5.53 20.73 15.99
N GLU A 72 -5.71 21.83 16.70
CA GLU A 72 -4.62 22.60 17.31
C GLU A 72 -3.84 21.77 18.35
N TYR A 73 -4.56 20.95 19.11
CA TYR A 73 -3.94 20.12 20.14
C TYR A 73 -3.02 19.05 19.54
N ILE A 74 -3.50 18.29 18.57
CA ILE A 74 -2.71 17.22 17.94
C ILE A 74 -1.59 17.77 17.05
N ALA A 75 -1.76 18.99 16.50
CA ALA A 75 -0.75 19.66 15.67
C ALA A 75 0.56 19.91 16.45
N LYS A 76 0.51 20.06 17.78
CA LYS A 76 1.69 20.23 18.66
C LYS A 76 2.63 19.00 18.59
N ALA A 77 2.10 17.82 18.28
CA ALA A 77 2.87 16.58 18.07
C ALA A 77 3.15 16.31 16.57
N GLY A 78 2.93 17.29 15.68
CA GLY A 78 3.10 17.13 14.24
C GLY A 78 2.03 16.25 13.58
N LEU A 79 0.89 16.02 14.25
CA LEU A 79 -0.22 15.23 13.73
C LEU A 79 -1.24 16.14 13.02
N GLU A 80 -1.94 15.57 12.06
CA GLU A 80 -2.99 16.26 11.31
C GLU A 80 -4.20 15.38 11.08
N THR A 81 -5.38 15.99 10.87
CA THR A 81 -6.58 15.30 10.43
C THR A 81 -6.76 15.39 8.93
N GLY A 82 -7.41 14.37 8.31
CA GLY A 82 -7.63 14.38 6.86
C GLY A 82 -8.07 13.04 6.28
N GLY A 83 -7.53 12.72 5.10
CA GLY A 83 -7.72 11.41 4.45
C GLY A 83 -9.14 11.13 3.94
N THR A 84 -9.90 12.17 3.59
CA THR A 84 -11.28 12.09 3.12
C THR A 84 -11.46 12.78 1.75
N GLY A 85 -12.65 12.71 1.16
CA GLY A 85 -12.96 13.40 -0.09
C GLY A 85 -12.47 12.70 -1.36
N SER A 86 -12.57 13.41 -2.49
CA SER A 86 -12.14 12.97 -3.83
C SER A 86 -10.70 13.40 -4.09
N LEU A 87 -9.78 12.82 -3.32
CA LEU A 87 -8.36 13.13 -3.30
C LEU A 87 -7.57 11.82 -3.22
N VAL A 88 -6.26 11.90 -3.39
CA VAL A 88 -5.34 10.83 -3.02
C VAL A 88 -5.49 10.57 -1.52
N ARG A 89 -5.59 9.30 -1.14
CA ARG A 89 -5.76 8.88 0.26
C ARG A 89 -4.42 8.59 0.91
N PRO A 90 -4.35 8.62 2.25
CA PRO A 90 -3.16 8.14 2.96
C PRO A 90 -2.74 6.78 2.44
N VAL A 91 -1.43 6.60 2.22
CA VAL A 91 -0.86 5.38 1.67
C VAL A 91 -0.95 4.26 2.70
N VAL A 92 -1.34 3.08 2.26
CA VAL A 92 -1.30 1.87 3.08
C VAL A 92 -0.02 1.11 2.77
N SER A 93 0.71 0.71 3.79
CA SER A 93 1.94 -0.08 3.66
C SER A 93 1.90 -1.29 4.57
N CYS A 94 2.46 -2.41 4.14
CA CYS A 94 2.77 -3.50 5.06
C CYS A 94 4.09 -3.22 5.80
N LYS A 95 4.40 -4.03 6.82
CA LYS A 95 5.67 -3.95 7.56
C LYS A 95 6.88 -4.54 6.81
N GLY A 96 6.87 -4.50 5.47
CA GLY A 96 7.88 -5.17 4.63
C GLY A 96 9.32 -4.86 4.99
N THR A 97 9.60 -3.60 5.39
CA THR A 97 10.92 -3.15 5.88
C THR A 97 11.49 -4.02 7.02
N THR A 98 10.62 -4.50 7.93
CA THR A 98 11.02 -5.31 9.10
C THR A 98 10.59 -6.78 8.98
N CYS A 99 10.03 -7.16 7.85
CA CYS A 99 9.51 -8.50 7.60
C CYS A 99 10.58 -9.39 6.96
N GLN A 100 10.70 -10.64 7.44
CA GLN A 100 11.64 -11.62 6.85
C GLN A 100 11.36 -11.94 5.36
N TYR A 101 10.16 -11.63 4.86
CA TYR A 101 9.77 -11.80 3.45
C TYR A 101 9.78 -10.49 2.66
N GLY A 102 10.15 -9.38 3.28
CA GLY A 102 10.21 -8.07 2.62
C GLY A 102 11.31 -8.04 1.57
N LEU A 103 10.97 -7.62 0.35
CA LEU A 103 11.90 -7.53 -0.77
C LEU A 103 12.41 -6.10 -0.99
N TYR A 104 11.84 -5.13 -0.29
CA TYR A 104 12.27 -3.72 -0.32
C TYR A 104 11.80 -2.98 0.94
N ASP A 105 12.31 -1.78 1.15
CA ASP A 105 11.90 -0.89 2.25
C ASP A 105 10.53 -0.26 1.95
N THR A 106 9.47 -0.93 2.41
CA THR A 106 8.09 -0.47 2.21
C THR A 106 7.79 0.83 2.94
N PHE A 107 8.45 1.10 4.06
CA PHE A 107 8.25 2.32 4.81
C PHE A 107 8.86 3.52 4.09
N ALA A 108 10.09 3.40 3.60
CA ALA A 108 10.73 4.46 2.84
C ALA A 108 9.96 4.79 1.55
N LEU A 109 9.55 3.78 0.77
CA LEU A 109 8.79 4.01 -0.45
C LEU A 109 7.41 4.62 -0.16
N SER A 110 6.68 4.12 0.86
CA SER A 110 5.36 4.67 1.20
C SER A 110 5.43 6.10 1.71
N GLU A 111 6.50 6.49 2.40
CA GLU A 111 6.76 7.86 2.83
C GLU A 111 6.99 8.78 1.64
N LYS A 112 7.83 8.38 0.68
CA LYS A 112 8.03 9.12 -0.58
C LYS A 112 6.72 9.34 -1.34
N ILE A 113 5.89 8.29 -1.45
CA ILE A 113 4.56 8.37 -2.09
C ILE A 113 3.64 9.31 -1.29
N HIS A 114 3.67 9.24 0.04
CA HIS A 114 2.88 10.09 0.91
C HIS A 114 3.25 11.57 0.72
N GLU A 115 4.54 11.90 0.76
CA GLU A 115 5.01 13.28 0.57
C GLU A 115 4.66 13.80 -0.85
N ARG A 116 5.00 13.04 -1.89
CA ARG A 116 4.82 13.46 -3.29
C ARG A 116 3.34 13.55 -3.68
N PHE A 117 2.50 12.56 -3.30
CA PHE A 117 1.14 12.44 -3.83
C PHE A 117 0.02 12.69 -2.82
N TYR A 118 0.18 12.30 -1.56
CA TYR A 118 -0.84 12.64 -0.57
C TYR A 118 -0.74 14.12 -0.15
N LYS A 119 0.45 14.58 0.22
CA LYS A 119 0.67 15.98 0.60
C LYS A 119 0.77 16.89 -0.61
N GLY A 120 1.58 16.54 -1.60
CA GLY A 120 1.82 17.34 -2.80
C GLY A 120 0.58 17.54 -3.66
N TYR A 121 -0.35 16.56 -3.70
CA TYR A 121 -1.61 16.64 -4.46
C TYR A 121 -2.83 16.99 -3.62
N ARG A 122 -2.64 17.57 -2.44
CA ARG A 122 -3.71 17.88 -1.48
C ARG A 122 -4.80 18.80 -2.04
N THR A 123 -4.47 19.67 -2.98
CA THR A 123 -5.38 20.57 -3.68
C THR A 123 -5.91 20.02 -5.00
N VAL A 124 -5.37 18.90 -5.47
CA VAL A 124 -5.74 18.30 -6.75
C VAL A 124 -6.99 17.45 -6.59
N LYS A 125 -8.13 17.99 -7.04
CA LYS A 125 -9.41 17.29 -7.04
C LYS A 125 -9.42 16.20 -8.11
N LEU A 126 -9.79 15.00 -7.71
CA LEU A 126 -9.96 13.82 -8.57
C LEU A 126 -11.46 13.52 -8.79
N PRO A 127 -11.82 12.69 -9.78
CA PRO A 127 -13.21 12.22 -9.97
C PRO A 127 -13.78 11.55 -8.72
N HIS A 128 -12.97 10.76 -8.02
CA HIS A 128 -13.27 10.11 -6.74
C HIS A 128 -11.97 9.94 -5.93
N LYS A 129 -12.07 9.30 -4.76
CA LYS A 129 -10.89 8.91 -3.96
C LYS A 129 -9.95 8.03 -4.77
N PHE A 130 -8.64 8.24 -4.62
CA PHE A 130 -7.59 7.41 -5.18
C PHE A 130 -6.78 6.77 -4.04
N LYS A 131 -6.69 5.47 -4.02
CA LYS A 131 -6.07 4.68 -2.96
C LYS A 131 -4.82 4.01 -3.46
N ILE A 132 -3.71 4.16 -2.73
CA ILE A 132 -2.43 3.52 -3.02
C ILE A 132 -2.09 2.57 -1.87
N ALA A 133 -1.55 1.39 -2.21
CA ALA A 133 -1.04 0.44 -1.23
C ALA A 133 0.31 -0.14 -1.67
N THR A 134 1.25 -0.27 -0.71
CA THR A 134 2.59 -0.81 -0.92
C THR A 134 2.77 -2.12 -0.15
N GLY A 135 2.94 -3.22 -0.86
CA GLY A 135 3.20 -4.56 -0.33
C GLY A 135 4.64 -4.98 -0.56
N GLY A 136 5.33 -5.42 0.48
CA GLY A 136 6.76 -5.74 0.44
C GLY A 136 7.11 -7.00 -0.35
N CYS A 137 6.14 -7.89 -0.61
CA CYS A 137 6.34 -9.14 -1.35
C CYS A 137 5.01 -9.72 -1.84
N PRO A 138 5.03 -10.79 -2.66
CA PRO A 138 3.82 -11.44 -3.17
C PRO A 138 2.90 -12.11 -2.14
N ASN A 139 3.24 -12.14 -0.85
CA ASN A 139 2.29 -12.54 0.21
C ASN A 139 1.08 -11.60 0.33
N ASN A 140 1.14 -10.43 -0.27
CA ASN A 140 -0.01 -9.53 -0.50
C ASN A 140 -0.78 -9.12 0.75
N CYS A 141 -0.09 -8.97 1.91
CA CYS A 141 -0.71 -8.78 3.23
C CYS A 141 -1.63 -7.55 3.32
N VAL A 142 -1.33 -6.45 2.61
CA VAL A 142 -2.15 -5.23 2.54
C VAL A 142 -3.03 -5.18 1.29
N LYS A 143 -3.09 -6.30 0.54
CA LYS A 143 -3.91 -6.47 -0.67
C LYS A 143 -3.79 -5.30 -1.64
N PRO A 144 -2.57 -5.03 -2.16
CA PRO A 144 -2.33 -3.92 -3.06
C PRO A 144 -3.23 -3.95 -4.30
N ASP A 145 -3.49 -5.13 -4.84
CA ASP A 145 -4.35 -5.37 -6.00
C ASP A 145 -5.84 -5.02 -5.79
N LEU A 146 -6.28 -4.76 -4.56
CA LEU A 146 -7.62 -4.25 -4.24
C LEU A 146 -7.66 -2.73 -4.01
N ASN A 147 -6.58 -2.02 -4.31
CA ASN A 147 -6.49 -0.57 -4.30
C ASN A 147 -6.51 0.00 -5.72
N ASP A 148 -6.79 1.28 -5.87
CA ASP A 148 -6.80 1.93 -7.19
C ASP A 148 -5.42 1.78 -7.86
N LEU A 149 -4.34 1.84 -7.06
CA LEU A 149 -2.98 1.48 -7.46
C LEU A 149 -2.32 0.65 -6.35
N GLY A 150 -1.75 -0.47 -6.71
CA GLY A 150 -1.00 -1.35 -5.82
C GLY A 150 0.43 -1.56 -6.28
N ILE A 151 1.36 -1.61 -5.33
CA ILE A 151 2.77 -1.89 -5.57
C ILE A 151 3.15 -3.14 -4.80
N VAL A 152 3.79 -4.10 -5.45
CA VAL A 152 4.24 -5.36 -4.83
C VAL A 152 5.71 -5.57 -5.16
N GLY A 153 6.52 -5.78 -4.12
CA GLY A 153 7.93 -6.13 -4.28
C GLY A 153 8.11 -7.44 -5.04
N GLN A 154 9.11 -7.48 -5.88
CA GLN A 154 9.47 -8.61 -6.72
C GLN A 154 10.97 -8.92 -6.55
N LEU A 155 11.31 -10.20 -6.66
CA LEU A 155 12.68 -10.66 -6.80
C LEU A 155 12.68 -11.73 -7.90
N VAL A 156 13.02 -11.29 -9.11
CA VAL A 156 13.02 -12.14 -10.31
C VAL A 156 14.23 -13.05 -10.25
N PRO A 157 14.06 -14.37 -10.20
CA PRO A 157 15.21 -15.28 -10.10
C PRO A 157 16.07 -15.25 -11.37
N ASN A 158 17.39 -15.15 -11.20
CA ASN A 158 18.35 -15.31 -12.27
C ASN A 158 18.75 -16.80 -12.32
N VAL A 159 18.43 -17.49 -13.41
CA VAL A 159 18.67 -18.91 -13.57
C VAL A 159 19.93 -19.13 -14.41
N ASP A 160 20.92 -19.82 -13.86
CA ASP A 160 22.07 -20.36 -14.60
C ASP A 160 21.83 -21.83 -14.93
N GLU A 161 21.33 -22.07 -16.14
CA GLU A 161 20.96 -23.41 -16.61
C GLU A 161 22.16 -24.35 -16.70
N ASP A 162 23.35 -23.84 -16.98
CA ASP A 162 24.60 -24.60 -17.14
C ASP A 162 25.02 -25.27 -15.80
N MET A 163 24.61 -24.71 -14.68
CA MET A 163 24.86 -25.26 -13.34
C MET A 163 23.87 -26.38 -12.95
N CYS A 164 22.84 -26.66 -13.78
CA CYS A 164 21.81 -27.61 -13.43
C CYS A 164 22.25 -29.08 -13.67
N ASN A 165 22.22 -29.88 -12.61
CA ASN A 165 22.64 -31.28 -12.67
C ASN A 165 21.47 -32.29 -12.89
N GLY A 166 20.27 -31.83 -13.19
CA GLY A 166 19.12 -32.68 -13.46
C GLY A 166 18.76 -33.65 -12.31
N CYS A 167 18.73 -33.19 -11.08
CA CYS A 167 18.53 -33.99 -9.88
C CYS A 167 17.20 -34.74 -9.89
N LYS A 168 17.15 -36.03 -9.49
CA LYS A 168 15.91 -36.82 -9.33
C LYS A 168 14.89 -36.16 -8.38
N LYS A 169 15.36 -35.34 -7.44
CA LYS A 169 14.55 -34.55 -6.51
C LYS A 169 15.11 -33.14 -6.48
N CYS A 170 14.44 -32.24 -7.18
CA CYS A 170 14.87 -30.86 -7.29
C CYS A 170 14.41 -30.04 -6.08
N GLN A 171 15.36 -29.36 -5.41
CA GLN A 171 15.05 -28.50 -4.28
C GLN A 171 14.41 -27.18 -4.72
N VAL A 172 14.78 -26.64 -5.88
CA VAL A 172 14.17 -25.45 -6.47
C VAL A 172 12.68 -25.68 -6.73
N GLU A 173 12.33 -26.80 -7.39
CA GLU A 173 10.95 -27.19 -7.63
C GLU A 173 10.17 -27.37 -6.31
N THR A 174 10.78 -28.05 -5.32
CA THR A 174 10.15 -28.27 -4.00
C THR A 174 9.93 -26.97 -3.23
N SER A 175 10.83 -25.98 -3.37
CA SER A 175 10.74 -24.69 -2.69
C SER A 175 9.68 -23.76 -3.26
N CYS A 176 9.22 -23.99 -4.50
CA CYS A 176 8.32 -23.10 -5.21
C CYS A 176 6.87 -23.21 -4.72
N PRO A 177 6.30 -22.20 -4.03
CA PRO A 177 4.91 -22.25 -3.54
C PRO A 177 3.89 -22.13 -4.67
N MET A 178 4.31 -21.59 -5.82
CA MET A 178 3.46 -21.39 -7.00
C MET A 178 3.51 -22.60 -7.96
N LYS A 179 4.41 -23.56 -7.71
CA LYS A 179 4.68 -24.68 -8.63
C LYS A 179 5.06 -24.20 -10.04
N ALA A 180 5.65 -23.02 -10.13
CA ALA A 180 6.12 -22.41 -11.35
C ALA A 180 7.55 -22.84 -11.73
N ALA A 181 8.30 -23.41 -10.80
CA ALA A 181 9.61 -24.00 -11.05
C ALA A 181 9.44 -25.49 -11.29
N LYS A 182 9.92 -26.01 -12.42
CA LYS A 182 9.83 -27.43 -12.79
C LYS A 182 11.13 -27.89 -13.40
N LEU A 183 11.46 -29.16 -13.17
CA LEU A 183 12.56 -29.82 -13.87
C LEU A 183 12.02 -30.39 -15.20
N GLU A 184 12.46 -29.85 -16.33
CA GLU A 184 12.08 -30.28 -17.68
C GLU A 184 13.35 -30.64 -18.45
N ASP A 185 13.36 -31.82 -19.07
CA ASP A 185 14.50 -32.34 -19.86
C ASP A 185 15.87 -32.26 -19.13
N GLY A 186 15.85 -32.44 -17.80
CA GLY A 186 17.07 -32.42 -16.98
C GLY A 186 17.53 -31.03 -16.53
N THR A 187 16.80 -29.97 -16.86
CA THR A 187 17.13 -28.59 -16.49
C THR A 187 15.95 -27.92 -15.78
N ILE A 188 16.23 -27.06 -14.82
CA ILE A 188 15.18 -26.31 -14.12
C ILE A 188 14.64 -25.17 -15.01
N VAL A 189 13.34 -25.13 -15.17
CA VAL A 189 12.63 -24.09 -15.93
C VAL A 189 11.68 -23.34 -14.98
N ILE A 190 11.64 -22.02 -15.13
CA ILE A 190 10.69 -21.15 -14.41
C ILE A 190 9.59 -20.70 -15.37
N ASP A 191 8.38 -21.15 -15.12
CA ASP A 191 7.18 -20.69 -15.81
C ASP A 191 6.89 -19.22 -15.41
N GLN A 192 7.22 -18.29 -16.32
CA GLN A 192 7.11 -16.86 -16.09
C GLN A 192 5.65 -16.37 -15.96
N GLU A 193 4.68 -17.10 -16.49
CA GLU A 193 3.26 -16.75 -16.39
C GLU A 193 2.72 -17.02 -14.98
N ASN A 194 3.14 -18.13 -14.38
CA ASN A 194 2.73 -18.56 -13.05
C ASN A 194 3.67 -18.10 -11.94
N CYS A 195 4.87 -17.63 -12.26
CA CYS A 195 5.83 -17.14 -11.29
C CYS A 195 5.39 -15.77 -10.74
N ASN A 196 5.27 -15.68 -9.41
CA ASN A 196 4.98 -14.41 -8.72
C ASN A 196 6.23 -13.64 -8.26
N ASN A 197 7.42 -14.09 -8.65
CA ASN A 197 8.70 -13.47 -8.32
C ASN A 197 8.92 -13.25 -6.80
N CYS A 198 8.60 -14.25 -5.99
CA CYS A 198 8.78 -14.17 -4.54
C CYS A 198 10.20 -14.46 -4.06
N GLY A 199 11.09 -14.91 -4.94
CA GLY A 199 12.50 -15.19 -4.65
C GLY A 199 12.75 -16.44 -3.79
N ARG A 200 11.75 -17.28 -3.49
CA ARG A 200 11.95 -18.46 -2.63
C ARG A 200 12.81 -19.57 -3.24
N CYS A 201 12.97 -19.58 -4.54
CA CYS A 201 13.85 -20.52 -5.25
C CYS A 201 15.33 -20.12 -5.19
N ILE A 202 15.63 -18.88 -4.83
CA ILE A 202 17.00 -18.35 -4.71
C ILE A 202 17.69 -19.07 -3.54
N ASN A 203 18.93 -19.50 -3.77
CA ASN A 203 19.72 -20.30 -2.85
C ASN A 203 19.07 -21.62 -2.41
N ALA A 204 18.05 -22.11 -3.14
CA ALA A 204 17.44 -23.40 -2.84
C ALA A 204 18.20 -24.57 -3.46
N CYS A 205 18.99 -24.34 -4.51
CA CYS A 205 19.81 -25.34 -5.15
C CYS A 205 21.20 -25.44 -4.51
N PRO A 206 21.68 -26.63 -4.12
CA PRO A 206 23.03 -26.79 -3.58
C PRO A 206 24.14 -26.67 -4.64
N PHE A 207 23.77 -26.49 -5.91
CA PHE A 207 24.68 -26.29 -7.04
C PHE A 207 24.59 -24.86 -7.63
N ASP A 208 24.02 -23.94 -6.88
CA ASP A 208 23.94 -22.52 -7.18
C ASP A 208 23.27 -22.14 -8.52
N VAL A 209 22.34 -23.01 -9.00
CA VAL A 209 21.56 -22.75 -10.25
C VAL A 209 20.78 -21.44 -10.19
N ILE A 210 20.36 -21.01 -8.99
CA ILE A 210 19.72 -19.72 -8.74
C ILE A 210 20.36 -19.12 -7.50
N GLU A 211 21.48 -18.43 -7.67
CA GLU A 211 22.25 -17.83 -6.59
C GLU A 211 21.66 -16.48 -6.18
N ASP A 212 21.14 -15.70 -7.14
CA ASP A 212 20.58 -14.37 -6.90
C ASP A 212 19.30 -14.11 -7.69
N GLY A 213 18.80 -12.87 -7.60
CA GLY A 213 17.64 -12.40 -8.33
C GLY A 213 17.67 -10.89 -8.53
N THR A 214 16.99 -10.45 -9.58
CA THR A 214 16.85 -9.02 -9.88
C THR A 214 15.68 -8.42 -9.06
N PRO A 215 15.94 -7.48 -8.14
CA PRO A 215 14.91 -6.82 -7.37
C PRO A 215 14.09 -5.87 -8.24
N GLY A 216 12.81 -5.71 -7.88
CA GLY A 216 11.93 -4.81 -8.62
C GLY A 216 10.56 -4.66 -7.98
N TYR A 217 9.69 -3.98 -8.70
CA TYR A 217 8.33 -3.66 -8.28
C TYR A 217 7.33 -4.04 -9.37
N ARG A 218 6.25 -4.68 -9.01
CA ARG A 218 5.09 -4.88 -9.89
C ARG A 218 3.99 -3.91 -9.50
N ILE A 219 3.47 -3.17 -10.48
CA ILE A 219 2.34 -2.25 -10.29
C ILE A 219 1.06 -2.91 -10.74
N TYR A 220 0.02 -2.80 -9.91
CA TYR A 220 -1.36 -3.17 -10.21
C TYR A 220 -2.20 -1.90 -10.29
N ILE A 221 -3.06 -1.80 -11.29
CA ILE A 221 -3.95 -0.65 -11.50
C ILE A 221 -5.41 -1.09 -11.62
N GLY A 222 -6.36 -0.24 -11.19
CA GLY A 222 -7.79 -0.46 -11.35
C GLY A 222 -8.41 -1.40 -10.33
N GLY A 223 -7.73 -1.68 -9.22
CA GLY A 223 -8.33 -2.43 -8.12
C GLY A 223 -9.34 -1.61 -7.33
N ARG A 224 -10.33 -2.29 -6.75
CA ARG A 224 -11.25 -1.69 -5.80
C ARG A 224 -11.90 -2.71 -4.89
N TRP A 225 -12.20 -2.29 -3.66
CA TRP A 225 -12.95 -3.06 -2.69
C TRP A 225 -14.10 -2.22 -2.13
N GLY A 226 -15.32 -2.76 -2.16
CA GLY A 226 -16.51 -2.09 -1.69
C GLY A 226 -17.78 -2.79 -2.21
N LYS A 227 -18.85 -2.03 -2.51
CA LYS A 227 -20.09 -2.57 -3.10
C LYS A 227 -19.85 -3.32 -4.41
N LYS A 228 -18.86 -2.88 -5.19
CA LYS A 228 -18.31 -3.62 -6.33
C LYS A 228 -16.86 -3.96 -6.01
N VAL A 229 -16.42 -5.14 -6.39
CA VAL A 229 -15.05 -5.64 -6.22
C VAL A 229 -14.42 -5.76 -7.59
N ALA A 230 -13.16 -5.35 -7.70
CA ALA A 230 -12.31 -5.60 -8.86
C ALA A 230 -10.87 -5.78 -8.39
N HIS A 231 -10.20 -6.80 -8.91
CA HIS A 231 -8.76 -6.94 -8.77
C HIS A 231 -8.05 -6.04 -9.78
N GLY A 232 -7.01 -5.38 -9.33
CA GLY A 232 -6.14 -4.60 -10.20
C GLY A 232 -5.42 -5.50 -11.20
N ARG A 233 -5.21 -4.98 -12.41
CA ARG A 233 -4.42 -5.64 -13.44
C ARG A 233 -2.96 -5.27 -13.27
N ALA A 234 -2.09 -6.27 -13.29
CA ALA A 234 -0.66 -6.05 -13.29
C ALA A 234 -0.23 -5.37 -14.59
N LEU A 235 0.63 -4.37 -14.50
CA LEU A 235 1.37 -3.90 -15.67
C LEU A 235 2.37 -4.98 -16.08
N SER A 236 2.61 -5.12 -17.39
CA SER A 236 3.51 -6.16 -17.94
C SER A 236 4.96 -5.99 -17.51
N LYS A 237 5.36 -4.74 -17.23
CA LYS A 237 6.71 -4.39 -16.82
C LYS A 237 6.94 -4.59 -15.34
N ILE A 238 8.13 -5.09 -14.96
CA ILE A 238 8.69 -4.99 -13.63
C ILE A 238 9.60 -3.76 -13.58
N PHE A 239 9.35 -2.87 -12.63
CA PHE A 239 10.09 -1.64 -12.45
C PHE A 239 11.30 -1.91 -11.57
N THR A 240 12.48 -1.50 -12.00
CA THR A 240 13.75 -1.72 -11.28
C THR A 240 14.25 -0.46 -10.56
N THR A 241 13.66 0.70 -10.83
CA THR A 241 13.99 1.96 -10.16
C THR A 241 12.79 2.59 -9.51
N GLU A 242 13.00 3.24 -8.35
CA GLU A 242 11.94 3.97 -7.66
C GLU A 242 11.46 5.20 -8.45
N GLU A 243 12.35 5.85 -9.20
CA GLU A 243 11.99 7.03 -10.00
C GLU A 243 10.95 6.67 -11.05
N GLU A 244 11.20 5.64 -11.85
CA GLU A 244 10.27 5.19 -12.87
C GLU A 244 8.95 4.69 -12.27
N LEU A 245 9.01 4.04 -11.11
CA LEU A 245 7.83 3.63 -10.36
C LEU A 245 7.01 4.85 -9.93
N LEU A 246 7.63 5.87 -9.33
CA LEU A 246 6.95 7.08 -8.86
C LEU A 246 6.34 7.86 -10.02
N ASP A 247 7.03 7.95 -11.16
CA ASP A 247 6.49 8.57 -12.37
C ASP A 247 5.29 7.81 -12.93
N THR A 248 5.28 6.49 -12.81
CA THR A 248 4.13 5.67 -13.20
C THR A 248 2.95 5.87 -12.26
N VAL A 249 3.19 6.01 -10.96
CA VAL A 249 2.15 6.38 -9.98
C VAL A 249 1.52 7.73 -10.34
N GLU A 250 2.35 8.72 -10.68
CA GLU A 250 1.89 10.06 -11.10
C GLU A 250 1.04 9.99 -12.38
N LYS A 251 1.52 9.28 -13.39
CA LYS A 251 0.78 9.08 -14.65
C LYS A 251 -0.59 8.44 -14.41
N ALA A 252 -0.70 7.47 -13.51
CA ALA A 252 -1.97 6.86 -13.16
C ALA A 252 -2.94 7.85 -12.47
N ILE A 253 -2.43 8.71 -11.58
CA ILE A 253 -3.22 9.75 -10.92
C ILE A 253 -3.71 10.79 -11.94
N LEU A 254 -2.83 11.23 -12.83
CA LEU A 254 -3.15 12.20 -13.88
C LEU A 254 -4.12 11.63 -14.90
N LEU A 255 -3.94 10.38 -15.35
CA LEU A 255 -4.89 9.66 -16.19
C LEU A 255 -6.29 9.67 -15.58
N PHE A 256 -6.40 9.34 -14.28
CA PHE A 256 -7.68 9.35 -13.58
C PHE A 256 -8.28 10.75 -13.48
N ARG A 257 -7.46 11.78 -13.24
CA ARG A 257 -7.91 13.16 -13.20
C ARG A 257 -8.48 13.63 -14.53
N GLU A 258 -7.83 13.25 -15.63
CA GLU A 258 -8.13 13.76 -16.98
C GLU A 258 -9.24 12.98 -17.67
N GLN A 259 -9.30 11.66 -17.47
CA GLN A 259 -10.20 10.77 -18.18
C GLN A 259 -11.40 10.31 -17.34
N GLY A 260 -11.30 10.36 -16.01
CA GLY A 260 -12.35 9.89 -15.12
C GLY A 260 -13.51 10.88 -15.00
N GLN A 261 -14.73 10.37 -14.97
CA GLN A 261 -15.94 11.17 -14.75
C GLN A 261 -16.20 11.40 -13.25
N THR A 262 -16.85 12.52 -12.91
CA THR A 262 -17.16 12.84 -11.50
C THR A 262 -17.99 11.73 -10.86
N GLY A 263 -17.47 11.18 -9.76
CA GLY A 263 -18.09 10.07 -9.03
C GLY A 263 -17.64 8.68 -9.48
N GLU A 264 -16.92 8.59 -10.58
CA GLU A 264 -16.35 7.35 -11.11
C GLU A 264 -15.16 6.88 -10.29
N ARG A 265 -14.95 5.57 -10.20
CA ARG A 265 -13.77 4.99 -9.58
C ARG A 265 -12.71 4.71 -10.65
N PHE A 266 -11.44 4.78 -10.28
CA PHE A 266 -10.33 4.52 -11.20
C PHE A 266 -10.45 3.18 -11.94
N ALA A 267 -10.96 2.14 -11.27
CA ALA A 267 -11.24 0.84 -11.90
C ALA A 267 -12.23 0.92 -13.10
N ASP A 268 -13.14 1.87 -13.07
CA ASP A 268 -14.12 2.08 -14.16
C ASP A 268 -13.49 2.91 -15.28
N THR A 269 -12.65 3.89 -14.95
CA THR A 269 -11.86 4.68 -15.93
C THR A 269 -10.86 3.81 -16.67
#